data_d44c934662c66926aab0d89e9a1b6e56
#
_entry.id   d44c934662c66926aab0d89e9a1b6e56
#
_cell.length_a   1.000
_cell.length_b   1.000
_cell.length_c   1.000
_cell.angle_alpha   90.00
_cell.angle_beta   90.00
_cell.angle_gamma   90.00
#
_symmetry.space_group_name_H-M   'P 1'
#
loop_
_entity.id
_entity.type
_entity.pdbx_description
1 polymer ?
#
loop_
_entity_poly.entity_id
_entity_poly.type
_entity_poly.pdbx_seq_one_letter_code
_entity_poly.pdbx_strand_id
1 'polypeptide(L)'
;MKKYLLLATGIVLGLAIVLILIVENRQPGLISPLVPAALKPKPLEKYNFENLRKREYPGGEIKLEKVIKEEPSYTSWLFSFQSDGKRVTGMANLPATRSPKGEVWPVIIMLRGYADEEIYFTGLGTRKAADFFAENGFLTLAPDFLGFGESDWASEDILEARFCRPVEVLNLLASIKTLPQADSEKVAIWAHSNGGQIALSVLEIIQKPIPTVLWAPVTQGFPQSVLQYMGDPPAGGDDQGKKVKAAIEEFLRLYDPELFSIDNYFADIQSPLQVHQGTADEYIQSEWTDGFVQTLKDLGKEVNYYKYSRNDHNLSRDWDTVVSRDLQFFKNWSLRPAGK
;
A
#
# COMPACT_ATOMS: atom_id res chain seq x y z
N MET A 1 39.92 50.69 5.22
CA MET A 1 39.53 49.53 4.39
C MET A 1 39.24 48.28 5.20
N LYS A 2 40.10 47.75 6.10
CA LYS A 2 39.84 46.51 6.88
C LYS A 2 38.56 46.52 7.74
N LYS A 3 38.15 47.67 8.33
CA LYS A 3 36.92 47.73 9.14
C LYS A 3 35.63 47.58 8.32
N TYR A 4 35.57 48.10 7.10
CA TYR A 4 34.40 47.97 6.23
C TYR A 4 34.29 46.55 5.61
N LEU A 5 35.42 45.85 5.40
CA LEU A 5 35.42 44.48 4.94
C LEU A 5 34.87 43.52 5.99
N LEU A 6 35.23 43.71 7.27
CA LEU A 6 34.68 42.92 8.39
C LEU A 6 33.21 43.15 8.60
N LEU A 7 32.70 44.39 8.40
CA LEU A 7 31.29 44.72 8.52
C LEU A 7 30.47 44.06 7.39
N ALA A 8 30.99 44.12 6.17
CA ALA A 8 30.33 43.47 5.01
C ALA A 8 30.27 41.94 5.14
N THR A 9 31.37 41.30 5.63
CA THR A 9 31.38 39.87 5.87
C THR A 9 30.39 39.44 6.98
N GLY A 10 30.28 40.24 8.06
CA GLY A 10 29.31 40.00 9.13
C GLY A 10 27.87 40.09 8.67
N ILE A 11 27.54 41.06 7.82
CA ILE A 11 26.19 41.20 7.24
C ILE A 11 25.83 40.07 6.32
N VAL A 12 26.78 39.59 5.47
CA VAL A 12 26.56 38.47 4.56
C VAL A 12 26.38 37.15 5.35
N LEU A 13 27.19 36.93 6.39
CA LEU A 13 27.03 35.77 7.28
C LEU A 13 25.70 35.83 8.06
N GLY A 14 25.32 36.99 8.57
CA GLY A 14 24.03 37.21 9.26
C GLY A 14 22.84 36.91 8.35
N LEU A 15 22.87 37.39 7.10
CA LEU A 15 21.83 37.13 6.11
C LEU A 15 21.77 35.63 5.72
N ALA A 16 22.92 34.96 5.62
CA ALA A 16 22.98 33.53 5.34
C ALA A 16 22.40 32.71 6.49
N ILE A 17 22.70 33.05 7.75
CA ILE A 17 22.16 32.38 8.94
C ILE A 17 20.65 32.60 9.06
N VAL A 18 20.16 33.82 8.81
CA VAL A 18 18.72 34.11 8.78
C VAL A 18 18.03 33.32 7.67
N LEU A 19 18.67 33.19 6.50
CA LEU A 19 18.12 32.39 5.40
C LEU A 19 18.07 30.90 5.75
N ILE A 20 19.09 30.35 6.42
CA ILE A 20 19.13 28.97 6.90
C ILE A 20 18.05 28.72 7.97
N LEU A 21 17.90 29.62 8.95
CA LEU A 21 16.87 29.50 9.98
C LEU A 21 15.44 29.61 9.42
N ILE A 22 15.23 30.40 8.35
CA ILE A 22 13.97 30.48 7.64
C ILE A 22 13.70 29.17 6.86
N VAL A 23 14.73 28.51 6.35
CA VAL A 23 14.61 27.23 5.63
C VAL A 23 14.33 26.06 6.58
N GLU A 24 14.93 26.05 7.79
CA GLU A 24 14.74 24.97 8.78
C GLU A 24 13.40 25.09 9.56
N ASN A 25 12.80 26.27 9.64
CA ASN A 25 11.58 26.51 10.43
C ASN A 25 10.33 26.74 9.56
N ARG A 26 10.28 26.18 8.35
CA ARG A 26 9.17 26.37 7.42
C ARG A 26 7.93 25.60 7.85
N GLN A 27 6.94 26.34 8.33
CA GLN A 27 5.53 25.95 8.28
C GLN A 27 5.14 25.78 6.79
N PRO A 28 4.44 24.69 6.41
CA PRO A 28 3.86 24.58 5.07
C PRO A 28 2.89 25.75 4.87
N GLY A 29 3.16 26.65 3.93
CA GLY A 29 2.25 27.76 3.61
C GLY A 29 2.89 29.14 3.43
N LEU A 30 4.18 29.32 3.75
CA LEU A 30 4.86 30.63 3.60
C LEU A 30 5.55 30.83 2.24
N ILE A 31 5.36 29.92 1.28
CA ILE A 31 5.94 30.08 -0.06
C ILE A 31 5.01 30.98 -0.88
N SER A 32 5.54 32.14 -1.29
CA SER A 32 4.83 33.07 -2.15
C SER A 32 4.32 32.36 -3.43
N PRO A 33 3.07 32.60 -3.86
CA PRO A 33 2.57 32.09 -5.14
C PRO A 33 3.35 32.61 -6.36
N LEU A 34 4.20 33.64 -6.17
CA LEU A 34 5.07 34.21 -7.20
C LEU A 34 6.40 33.44 -7.40
N VAL A 35 6.70 32.41 -6.56
CA VAL A 35 7.87 31.56 -6.80
C VAL A 35 7.61 30.70 -8.04
N PRO A 36 8.50 30.72 -9.05
CA PRO A 36 8.36 29.84 -10.22
C PRO A 36 8.23 28.37 -9.79
N ALA A 37 7.40 27.60 -10.47
CA ALA A 37 7.15 26.19 -10.14
C ALA A 37 8.44 25.35 -10.04
N ALA A 38 9.45 25.65 -10.86
CA ALA A 38 10.77 25.02 -10.82
C ALA A 38 11.57 25.23 -9.52
N LEU A 39 11.20 26.26 -8.72
CA LEU A 39 11.86 26.56 -7.45
C LEU A 39 11.02 26.15 -6.23
N LYS A 40 9.82 25.61 -6.44
CA LYS A 40 9.00 25.09 -5.35
C LYS A 40 9.55 23.74 -4.88
N PRO A 41 9.56 23.47 -3.56
CA PRO A 41 9.88 22.14 -3.07
C PRO A 41 8.93 21.09 -3.65
N LYS A 42 9.48 19.93 -3.99
CA LYS A 42 8.73 18.79 -4.52
C LYS A 42 8.79 17.59 -3.55
N PRO A 43 8.18 17.68 -2.37
CA PRO A 43 8.30 16.66 -1.33
C PRO A 43 7.73 15.29 -1.76
N LEU A 44 6.77 15.26 -2.69
CA LEU A 44 6.17 14.02 -3.18
C LEU A 44 6.99 13.33 -4.28
N GLU A 45 8.02 13.98 -4.85
CA GLU A 45 8.87 13.40 -5.90
C GLU A 45 9.49 12.05 -5.49
N LYS A 46 9.77 11.87 -4.20
CA LYS A 46 10.29 10.62 -3.62
C LYS A 46 9.35 9.42 -3.78
N TYR A 47 8.07 9.65 -4.10
CA TYR A 47 7.04 8.62 -4.25
C TYR A 47 6.73 8.27 -5.70
N ASN A 48 7.36 8.88 -6.69
CA ASN A 48 7.23 8.41 -8.05
C ASN A 48 7.85 7.01 -8.21
N PHE A 49 7.35 6.22 -9.17
CA PHE A 49 7.78 4.83 -9.34
C PHE A 49 9.29 4.69 -9.58
N GLU A 50 9.89 5.60 -10.34
CA GLU A 50 11.33 5.56 -10.61
C GLU A 50 12.18 5.77 -9.36
N ASN A 51 11.78 6.68 -8.47
CA ASN A 51 12.48 6.94 -7.23
C ASN A 51 12.23 5.83 -6.21
N LEU A 52 11.01 5.29 -6.14
CA LEU A 52 10.70 4.14 -5.29
C LEU A 52 11.48 2.90 -5.69
N ARG A 53 11.75 2.68 -6.97
CA ARG A 53 12.58 1.56 -7.47
C ARG A 53 14.05 1.68 -7.08
N LYS A 54 14.57 2.90 -7.00
CA LYS A 54 15.97 3.18 -6.65
C LYS A 54 16.22 3.18 -5.14
N ARG A 55 15.14 3.24 -4.36
CA ARG A 55 15.19 3.35 -2.92
C ARG A 55 15.46 1.99 -2.28
N GLU A 56 16.22 1.99 -1.16
CA GLU A 56 16.34 0.83 -0.29
C GLU A 56 15.20 0.76 0.73
N TYR A 57 14.77 -0.47 1.03
CA TYR A 57 13.75 -0.76 2.03
C TYR A 57 14.39 -1.64 3.12
N PRO A 58 14.95 -1.05 4.18
CA PRO A 58 15.69 -1.81 5.20
C PRO A 58 14.77 -2.73 6.01
N GLY A 59 13.47 -2.37 6.09
CA GLY A 59 12.55 -3.02 7.00
C GLY A 59 12.91 -2.72 8.46
N GLY A 60 12.39 -3.53 9.37
CA GLY A 60 12.65 -3.48 10.80
C GLY A 60 12.25 -4.78 11.45
N GLU A 61 12.40 -4.89 12.76
CA GLU A 61 11.93 -6.05 13.51
C GLU A 61 10.39 -6.09 13.53
N ILE A 62 9.78 -7.23 13.17
CA ILE A 62 8.37 -7.50 13.43
C ILE A 62 8.24 -7.96 14.89
N LYS A 63 7.48 -7.21 15.68
CA LYS A 63 7.19 -7.53 17.09
C LYS A 63 5.77 -8.01 17.22
N LEU A 64 5.57 -9.20 17.80
CA LEU A 64 4.27 -9.67 18.26
C LEU A 64 4.03 -9.09 19.65
N GLU A 65 3.04 -8.19 19.79
CA GLU A 65 2.88 -7.39 21.00
C GLU A 65 1.86 -7.98 21.97
N LYS A 66 0.64 -8.20 21.51
CA LYS A 66 -0.43 -8.76 22.34
C LYS A 66 -1.32 -9.69 21.54
N VAL A 67 -1.86 -10.70 22.21
CA VAL A 67 -2.87 -11.58 21.63
C VAL A 67 -4.18 -10.80 21.45
N ILE A 68 -4.74 -10.87 20.23
CA ILE A 68 -6.07 -10.33 19.90
C ILE A 68 -7.13 -11.42 20.08
N LYS A 69 -6.79 -12.66 19.64
CA LYS A 69 -7.72 -13.80 19.63
C LYS A 69 -6.94 -15.11 19.66
N GLU A 70 -7.46 -16.09 20.37
CA GLU A 70 -6.94 -17.47 20.35
C GLU A 70 -8.02 -18.39 19.76
N GLU A 71 -7.65 -19.18 18.76
CA GLU A 71 -8.47 -20.23 18.16
C GLU A 71 -7.69 -21.56 18.17
N PRO A 72 -8.38 -22.70 18.12
CA PRO A 72 -7.69 -24.00 18.11
C PRO A 72 -6.69 -24.18 16.95
N SER A 73 -6.91 -23.51 15.84
CA SER A 73 -6.13 -23.63 14.59
C SER A 73 -5.10 -22.50 14.39
N TYR A 74 -5.23 -21.35 15.09
CA TYR A 74 -4.31 -20.22 14.98
C TYR A 74 -4.43 -19.28 16.17
N THR A 75 -3.43 -18.40 16.34
CA THR A 75 -3.48 -17.27 17.28
C THR A 75 -3.31 -15.97 16.52
N SER A 76 -4.23 -15.02 16.76
CA SER A 76 -4.12 -13.65 16.22
C SER A 76 -3.38 -12.75 17.20
N TRP A 77 -2.42 -12.02 16.68
CA TRP A 77 -1.58 -11.08 17.43
C TRP A 77 -1.72 -9.66 16.86
N LEU A 78 -1.69 -8.67 17.73
CA LEU A 78 -1.26 -7.35 17.31
C LEU A 78 0.24 -7.42 17.06
N PHE A 79 0.67 -7.07 15.85
CA PHE A 79 2.08 -6.91 15.54
C PHE A 79 2.43 -5.45 15.24
N SER A 80 3.71 -5.10 15.33
CA SER A 80 4.23 -3.83 14.85
C SER A 80 5.54 -4.00 14.10
N PHE A 81 5.85 -3.04 13.25
CA PHE A 81 7.13 -2.91 12.55
C PHE A 81 7.42 -1.43 12.28
N GLN A 82 8.64 -1.15 11.80
CA GLN A 82 9.06 0.21 11.45
C GLN A 82 8.98 0.43 9.94
N SER A 83 8.38 1.55 9.53
CA SER A 83 8.39 2.05 8.16
C SER A 83 8.78 3.53 8.17
N ASP A 84 9.95 3.85 7.61
CA ASP A 84 10.49 5.21 7.54
C ASP A 84 10.55 5.93 8.90
N GLY A 85 10.92 5.20 9.95
CA GLY A 85 11.02 5.72 11.31
C GLY A 85 9.68 5.88 12.04
N LYS A 86 8.56 5.47 11.42
CA LYS A 86 7.24 5.44 12.03
C LYS A 86 6.85 4.01 12.37
N ARG A 87 6.15 3.84 13.50
CA ARG A 87 5.58 2.56 13.92
C ARG A 87 4.28 2.29 13.13
N VAL A 88 4.22 1.15 12.47
CA VAL A 88 3.01 0.64 11.83
C VAL A 88 2.57 -0.62 12.56
N THR A 89 1.28 -0.72 12.90
CA THR A 89 0.68 -1.91 13.52
C THR A 89 -0.11 -2.74 12.52
N GLY A 90 -0.59 -3.89 12.98
CA GLY A 90 -1.43 -4.76 12.18
C GLY A 90 -1.82 -6.04 12.90
N MET A 91 -2.60 -6.88 12.24
CA MET A 91 -3.00 -8.20 12.72
C MET A 91 -2.14 -9.29 12.07
N ALA A 92 -1.49 -10.11 12.88
CA ALA A 92 -0.79 -11.32 12.44
C ALA A 92 -1.55 -12.55 12.92
N ASN A 93 -1.92 -13.46 12.01
CA ASN A 93 -2.45 -14.77 12.40
C ASN A 93 -1.36 -15.83 12.21
N LEU A 94 -0.98 -16.47 13.30
CA LEU A 94 0.02 -17.53 13.33
C LEU A 94 -0.68 -18.88 13.48
N PRO A 95 -0.54 -19.84 12.53
CA PRO A 95 -1.12 -21.17 12.68
C PRO A 95 -0.65 -21.87 13.96
N ALA A 96 -1.57 -22.56 14.67
CA ALA A 96 -1.28 -23.22 15.94
C ALA A 96 -0.52 -24.54 15.81
N THR A 97 -0.73 -25.24 14.69
CA THR A 97 -0.04 -26.49 14.41
C THR A 97 1.36 -26.19 13.91
N ARG A 98 2.39 -26.66 14.62
CA ARG A 98 3.74 -26.68 14.04
C ARG A 98 3.65 -27.44 12.72
N SER A 99 4.30 -26.90 11.67
CA SER A 99 4.56 -27.68 10.47
C SER A 99 5.07 -29.07 10.88
N PRO A 100 4.61 -30.17 10.25
CA PRO A 100 5.04 -31.52 10.59
C PRO A 100 6.57 -31.73 10.60
N LYS A 101 7.31 -30.77 10.01
CA LYS A 101 8.77 -30.81 9.89
C LYS A 101 9.50 -29.75 10.75
N GLY A 102 8.79 -29.01 11.63
CA GLY A 102 9.37 -27.87 12.36
C GLY A 102 9.68 -26.67 11.48
N GLU A 103 9.07 -26.63 10.29
CA GLU A 103 9.28 -25.63 9.25
C GLU A 103 8.55 -24.32 9.58
N VAL A 104 9.05 -23.22 8.99
CA VAL A 104 8.42 -21.92 8.98
C VAL A 104 7.19 -21.89 8.06
N TRP A 105 6.28 -20.93 8.27
CA TRP A 105 5.03 -20.84 7.52
C TRP A 105 5.18 -19.93 6.29
N PRO A 106 4.62 -20.32 5.13
CA PRO A 106 4.46 -19.38 4.02
C PRO A 106 3.60 -18.20 4.45
N VAL A 107 3.92 -17.02 3.96
CA VAL A 107 3.33 -15.75 4.41
C VAL A 107 2.39 -15.20 3.35
N ILE A 108 1.22 -14.70 3.79
CA ILE A 108 0.34 -13.89 2.95
C ILE A 108 0.23 -12.49 3.59
N ILE A 109 0.66 -11.46 2.86
CA ILE A 109 0.37 -10.08 3.22
C ILE A 109 -1.06 -9.77 2.80
N MET A 110 -1.87 -9.24 3.73
CA MET A 110 -3.29 -9.00 3.55
C MET A 110 -3.57 -7.50 3.45
N LEU A 111 -3.88 -7.00 2.25
CA LEU A 111 -4.08 -5.57 2.01
C LEU A 111 -5.57 -5.24 1.90
N ARG A 112 -6.09 -4.51 2.90
CA ARG A 112 -7.48 -4.09 2.95
C ARG A 112 -7.82 -3.00 1.94
N GLY A 113 -9.10 -2.84 1.67
CA GLY A 113 -9.68 -1.70 0.96
C GLY A 113 -9.69 -0.41 1.80
N TYR A 114 -10.52 0.55 1.36
CA TYR A 114 -10.80 1.75 2.13
C TYR A 114 -11.49 1.39 3.46
N ALA A 115 -11.23 2.16 4.48
CA ALA A 115 -11.95 2.13 5.76
C ALA A 115 -11.97 3.53 6.35
N ASP A 116 -13.07 3.89 7.00
CA ASP A 116 -13.17 5.11 7.78
C ASP A 116 -12.41 4.96 9.10
N GLU A 117 -11.64 5.97 9.48
CA GLU A 117 -10.85 5.96 10.71
C GLU A 117 -11.72 5.77 11.96
N GLU A 118 -12.92 6.39 11.99
CA GLU A 118 -13.83 6.36 13.13
C GLU A 118 -14.34 4.97 13.50
N ILE A 119 -14.47 4.08 12.52
CA ILE A 119 -14.98 2.72 12.73
C ILE A 119 -13.90 1.67 12.62
N TYR A 120 -12.65 2.07 12.37
CA TYR A 120 -11.56 1.15 12.13
C TYR A 120 -11.14 0.40 13.41
N PHE A 121 -10.89 -0.87 13.25
CA PHE A 121 -10.18 -1.72 14.21
C PHE A 121 -9.21 -2.63 13.48
N THR A 122 -8.13 -3.01 14.13
CA THR A 122 -7.08 -3.88 13.58
C THR A 122 -7.65 -5.15 12.96
N GLY A 123 -7.33 -5.36 11.67
CA GLY A 123 -7.84 -6.47 10.86
C GLY A 123 -9.16 -6.21 10.12
N LEU A 124 -9.79 -5.03 10.27
CA LEU A 124 -10.99 -4.68 9.49
C LEU A 124 -10.72 -4.83 7.99
N GLY A 125 -11.64 -5.48 7.28
CA GLY A 125 -11.57 -5.72 5.82
C GLY A 125 -10.68 -6.89 5.41
N THR A 126 -9.87 -7.46 6.32
CA THR A 126 -9.02 -8.62 6.01
C THR A 126 -9.29 -9.82 6.91
N ARG A 127 -9.82 -9.61 8.11
CA ARG A 127 -9.92 -10.64 9.17
C ARG A 127 -10.50 -11.95 8.68
N LYS A 128 -11.65 -11.94 8.00
CA LYS A 128 -12.32 -13.16 7.55
C LYS A 128 -11.46 -14.02 6.62
N ALA A 129 -10.77 -13.39 5.67
CA ALA A 129 -9.87 -14.09 4.75
C ALA A 129 -8.56 -14.50 5.45
N ALA A 130 -8.01 -13.63 6.32
CA ALA A 130 -6.81 -13.93 7.09
C ALA A 130 -7.01 -15.13 8.03
N ASP A 131 -8.16 -15.22 8.71
CA ASP A 131 -8.55 -16.34 9.55
C ASP A 131 -8.59 -17.64 8.73
N PHE A 132 -9.27 -17.60 7.59
CA PHE A 132 -9.36 -18.76 6.69
C PHE A 132 -7.98 -19.24 6.20
N PHE A 133 -7.09 -18.34 5.81
CA PHE A 133 -5.76 -18.73 5.38
C PHE A 133 -4.90 -19.25 6.54
N ALA A 134 -5.03 -18.69 7.75
CA ALA A 134 -4.33 -19.18 8.92
C ALA A 134 -4.77 -20.61 9.31
N GLU A 135 -6.07 -20.91 9.24
CA GLU A 135 -6.61 -22.25 9.42
C GLU A 135 -6.07 -23.26 8.39
N ASN A 136 -5.66 -22.76 7.22
CA ASN A 136 -5.13 -23.58 6.13
C ASN A 136 -3.59 -23.55 6.03
N GLY A 137 -2.88 -23.11 7.08
CA GLY A 137 -1.44 -23.24 7.22
C GLY A 137 -0.63 -22.12 6.59
N PHE A 138 -1.18 -20.91 6.48
CA PHE A 138 -0.45 -19.71 6.09
C PHE A 138 -0.35 -18.74 7.27
N LEU A 139 0.82 -18.17 7.49
CA LEU A 139 0.98 -17.01 8.35
C LEU A 139 0.44 -15.78 7.59
N THR A 140 -0.47 -15.02 8.19
CA THR A 140 -1.00 -13.82 7.55
C THR A 140 -0.55 -12.56 8.27
N LEU A 141 -0.20 -11.52 7.52
CA LEU A 141 0.20 -10.20 8.03
C LEU A 141 -0.69 -9.13 7.39
N ALA A 142 -1.58 -8.54 8.17
CA ALA A 142 -2.52 -7.50 7.75
C ALA A 142 -2.14 -6.15 8.37
N PRO A 143 -1.39 -5.27 7.68
CA PRO A 143 -1.01 -3.96 8.22
C PRO A 143 -2.23 -3.05 8.35
N ASP A 144 -2.29 -2.29 9.45
CA ASP A 144 -3.31 -1.26 9.67
C ASP A 144 -3.10 -0.05 8.75
N PHE A 145 -1.87 0.23 8.38
CA PHE A 145 -1.34 1.45 7.78
C PHE A 145 -1.25 2.63 8.76
N LEU A 146 -0.42 3.62 8.43
CA LEU A 146 -0.33 4.87 9.19
C LEU A 146 -1.69 5.56 9.29
N GLY A 147 -1.99 6.14 10.45
CA GLY A 147 -3.27 6.75 10.77
C GLY A 147 -4.36 5.77 11.22
N PHE A 148 -4.10 4.44 11.25
CA PHE A 148 -5.08 3.42 11.62
C PHE A 148 -4.58 2.52 12.75
N GLY A 149 -5.52 1.99 13.53
CA GLY A 149 -5.22 1.09 14.63
C GLY A 149 -4.34 1.75 15.70
N GLU A 150 -3.25 1.09 16.06
CA GLU A 150 -2.26 1.63 17.00
C GLU A 150 -0.99 2.13 16.28
N SER A 151 -1.06 2.37 14.95
CA SER A 151 0.02 2.96 14.16
C SER A 151 0.23 4.43 14.49
N ASP A 152 1.42 4.94 14.18
CA ASP A 152 1.68 6.38 14.23
C ASP A 152 0.80 7.15 13.24
N TRP A 153 0.70 8.47 13.42
CA TRP A 153 -0.11 9.34 12.57
C TRP A 153 0.37 9.35 11.12
N ALA A 154 -0.59 9.33 10.20
CA ALA A 154 -0.33 9.56 8.79
C ALA A 154 0.16 11.00 8.52
N SER A 155 0.57 11.28 7.29
CA SER A 155 0.85 12.66 6.86
C SER A 155 -0.46 13.47 6.81
N GLU A 156 -0.38 14.75 7.14
CA GLU A 156 -1.49 15.70 6.93
C GLU A 156 -1.72 15.99 5.43
N ASP A 157 -0.71 15.77 4.59
CA ASP A 157 -0.85 15.81 3.13
C ASP A 157 -1.57 14.55 2.65
N ILE A 158 -2.76 14.74 2.09
CA ILE A 158 -3.65 13.66 1.63
C ILE A 158 -2.98 12.77 0.58
N LEU A 159 -2.18 13.35 -0.31
CA LEU A 159 -1.49 12.61 -1.36
C LEU A 159 -0.28 11.86 -0.81
N GLU A 160 0.47 12.46 0.12
CA GLU A 160 1.55 11.76 0.80
C GLU A 160 1.03 10.58 1.60
N ALA A 161 -0.06 10.75 2.37
CA ALA A 161 -0.71 9.69 3.12
C ALA A 161 -1.16 8.52 2.23
N ARG A 162 -1.47 8.78 0.95
CA ARG A 162 -1.78 7.75 -0.03
C ARG A 162 -0.53 7.10 -0.61
N PHE A 163 0.43 7.90 -1.07
CA PHE A 163 1.63 7.41 -1.75
C PHE A 163 2.61 6.69 -0.83
N CYS A 164 2.54 6.90 0.49
CA CYS A 164 3.38 6.16 1.44
C CYS A 164 2.93 4.70 1.65
N ARG A 165 1.67 4.33 1.37
CA ARG A 165 1.16 2.97 1.63
C ARG A 165 1.94 1.86 0.92
N PRO A 166 2.30 1.96 -0.36
CA PRO A 166 3.22 0.99 -0.98
C PRO A 166 4.56 0.89 -0.27
N VAL A 167 5.09 2.00 0.26
CA VAL A 167 6.35 2.04 1.02
C VAL A 167 6.22 1.26 2.34
N GLU A 168 5.09 1.40 3.03
CA GLU A 168 4.82 0.62 4.25
C GLU A 168 4.80 -0.89 3.96
N VAL A 169 4.19 -1.31 2.85
CA VAL A 169 4.17 -2.72 2.43
C VAL A 169 5.56 -3.21 2.04
N LEU A 170 6.36 -2.40 1.34
CA LEU A 170 7.73 -2.73 0.96
C LEU A 170 8.64 -2.89 2.19
N ASN A 171 8.49 -2.02 3.20
CA ASN A 171 9.18 -2.17 4.48
C ASN A 171 8.69 -3.39 5.26
N LEU A 172 7.38 -3.72 5.22
CA LEU A 172 6.85 -4.94 5.82
C LEU A 172 7.45 -6.20 5.15
N LEU A 173 7.49 -6.24 3.81
CA LEU A 173 8.13 -7.31 3.04
C LEU A 173 9.59 -7.52 3.47
N ALA A 174 10.36 -6.44 3.59
CA ALA A 174 11.75 -6.50 4.04
C ALA A 174 11.89 -6.95 5.52
N SER A 175 10.83 -6.75 6.32
CA SER A 175 10.79 -7.10 7.75
C SER A 175 10.44 -8.57 8.01
N ILE A 176 9.81 -9.29 7.07
CA ILE A 176 9.33 -10.67 7.27
C ILE A 176 10.44 -11.59 7.75
N LYS A 177 11.67 -11.44 7.26
CA LYS A 177 12.85 -12.22 7.67
C LYS A 177 13.18 -12.14 9.16
N THR A 178 12.63 -11.16 9.87
CA THR A 178 12.87 -11.00 11.32
C THR A 178 11.85 -11.77 12.17
N LEU A 179 10.78 -12.29 11.56
CA LEU A 179 9.78 -13.10 12.24
C LEU A 179 10.17 -14.58 12.13
N PRO A 180 10.61 -15.24 13.24
CA PRO A 180 11.19 -16.58 13.18
C PRO A 180 10.23 -17.67 12.67
N GLN A 181 8.92 -17.42 12.71
CA GLN A 181 7.89 -18.34 12.24
C GLN A 181 7.60 -18.21 10.75
N ALA A 182 8.11 -17.17 10.08
CA ALA A 182 7.80 -16.84 8.71
C ALA A 182 8.82 -17.39 7.72
N ASP A 183 8.36 -18.01 6.63
CA ASP A 183 9.20 -18.32 5.47
C ASP A 183 9.29 -17.08 4.57
N SER A 184 10.37 -16.31 4.72
CA SER A 184 10.59 -15.09 3.95
C SER A 184 10.82 -15.31 2.45
N GLU A 185 11.06 -16.56 2.02
CA GLU A 185 11.20 -16.91 0.60
C GLU A 185 9.85 -17.30 -0.03
N LYS A 186 8.83 -17.53 0.81
CA LYS A 186 7.48 -17.89 0.39
C LYS A 186 6.48 -16.85 0.83
N VAL A 187 6.48 -15.71 0.13
CA VAL A 187 5.58 -14.60 0.37
C VAL A 187 4.60 -14.43 -0.78
N ALA A 188 3.34 -14.22 -0.46
CA ALA A 188 2.25 -13.91 -1.38
C ALA A 188 1.49 -12.66 -0.91
N ILE A 189 0.65 -12.10 -1.77
CA ILE A 189 -0.21 -10.96 -1.43
C ILE A 189 -1.67 -11.33 -1.72
N TRP A 190 -2.55 -11.04 -0.78
CA TRP A 190 -3.98 -10.96 -0.98
C TRP A 190 -4.44 -9.51 -0.80
N ALA A 191 -5.24 -8.98 -1.72
CA ALA A 191 -5.62 -7.58 -1.69
C ALA A 191 -7.05 -7.36 -2.15
N HIS A 192 -7.77 -6.45 -1.49
CA HIS A 192 -9.15 -6.09 -1.80
C HIS A 192 -9.28 -4.60 -2.10
N SER A 193 -10.04 -4.25 -3.15
CA SER A 193 -10.41 -2.87 -3.46
C SER A 193 -9.20 -1.94 -3.62
N ASN A 194 -9.10 -0.87 -2.80
CA ASN A 194 -7.92 0.01 -2.76
C ASN A 194 -6.63 -0.72 -2.37
N GLY A 195 -6.72 -1.81 -1.59
CA GLY A 195 -5.57 -2.70 -1.34
C GLY A 195 -4.99 -3.29 -2.62
N GLY A 196 -5.86 -3.53 -3.63
CA GLY A 196 -5.43 -3.98 -4.96
C GLY A 196 -4.53 -2.96 -5.66
N GLN A 197 -4.84 -1.67 -5.58
CA GLN A 197 -3.98 -0.62 -6.12
C GLN A 197 -2.63 -0.55 -5.39
N ILE A 198 -2.64 -0.71 -4.05
CA ILE A 198 -1.40 -0.77 -3.26
C ILE A 198 -0.56 -2.00 -3.68
N ALA A 199 -1.20 -3.17 -3.85
CA ALA A 199 -0.52 -4.38 -4.30
C ALA A 199 0.12 -4.19 -5.68
N LEU A 200 -0.63 -3.65 -6.66
CA LEU A 200 -0.11 -3.36 -8.00
C LEU A 200 1.12 -2.43 -7.93
N SER A 201 1.03 -1.33 -7.18
CA SER A 201 2.18 -0.44 -6.98
C SER A 201 3.40 -1.16 -6.41
N VAL A 202 3.20 -2.03 -5.40
CA VAL A 202 4.30 -2.83 -4.83
C VAL A 202 4.94 -3.74 -5.87
N LEU A 203 4.13 -4.45 -6.68
CA LEU A 203 4.62 -5.37 -7.70
C LEU A 203 5.42 -4.65 -8.80
N GLU A 204 4.94 -3.48 -9.20
CA GLU A 204 5.57 -2.62 -10.20
C GLU A 204 6.89 -2.02 -9.71
N ILE A 205 6.99 -1.73 -8.40
CA ILE A 205 8.22 -1.21 -7.79
C ILE A 205 9.25 -2.33 -7.62
N ILE A 206 8.85 -3.48 -7.04
CA ILE A 206 9.80 -4.55 -6.69
C ILE A 206 10.25 -5.37 -7.88
N GLN A 207 9.42 -5.48 -8.93
CA GLN A 207 9.68 -6.24 -10.16
C GLN A 207 10.16 -7.67 -9.90
N LYS A 208 9.56 -8.33 -8.90
CA LYS A 208 9.83 -9.72 -8.51
C LYS A 208 8.53 -10.53 -8.55
N PRO A 209 8.61 -11.86 -8.78
CA PRO A 209 7.43 -12.71 -8.81
C PRO A 209 6.88 -12.97 -7.41
N ILE A 210 5.88 -12.19 -6.99
CA ILE A 210 5.11 -12.40 -5.76
C ILE A 210 3.68 -12.77 -6.16
N PRO A 211 3.25 -14.02 -5.99
CA PRO A 211 1.88 -14.43 -6.33
C PRO A 211 0.85 -13.55 -5.63
N THR A 212 -0.07 -13.01 -6.40
CA THR A 212 -0.98 -12.01 -5.88
C THR A 212 -2.42 -12.31 -6.28
N VAL A 213 -3.30 -12.29 -5.29
CA VAL A 213 -4.76 -12.37 -5.45
C VAL A 213 -5.36 -10.97 -5.26
N LEU A 214 -6.22 -10.59 -6.20
CA LEU A 214 -6.89 -9.30 -6.22
C LEU A 214 -8.42 -9.50 -6.22
N TRP A 215 -9.10 -8.98 -5.20
CA TRP A 215 -10.55 -8.96 -5.11
C TRP A 215 -11.07 -7.56 -5.42
N ALA A 216 -11.89 -7.43 -6.47
CA ALA A 216 -12.49 -6.17 -6.91
C ALA A 216 -11.49 -4.99 -6.84
N PRO A 217 -10.31 -5.10 -7.50
CA PRO A 217 -9.21 -4.15 -7.31
C PRO A 217 -9.51 -2.78 -7.92
N VAL A 218 -9.04 -1.71 -7.29
CA VAL A 218 -8.92 -0.41 -7.94
C VAL A 218 -7.77 -0.48 -8.93
N THR A 219 -8.09 -0.41 -10.22
CA THR A 219 -7.14 -0.57 -11.33
C THR A 219 -6.91 0.71 -12.14
N GLN A 220 -7.70 1.76 -11.85
CA GLN A 220 -7.48 3.06 -12.49
C GLN A 220 -6.21 3.72 -11.99
N GLY A 221 -5.52 4.38 -12.91
CA GLY A 221 -4.34 5.16 -12.63
C GLY A 221 -4.63 6.44 -11.84
N PHE A 222 -3.57 7.05 -11.36
CA PHE A 222 -3.60 8.38 -10.75
C PHE A 222 -3.61 9.46 -11.87
N PRO A 223 -4.39 10.56 -11.76
CA PRO A 223 -5.18 10.95 -10.59
C PRO A 223 -6.62 10.43 -10.58
N GLN A 224 -7.07 9.70 -11.63
CA GLN A 224 -8.46 9.26 -11.78
C GLN A 224 -8.96 8.45 -10.59
N SER A 225 -8.16 7.50 -10.10
CA SER A 225 -8.52 6.69 -8.95
C SER A 225 -8.79 7.52 -7.68
N VAL A 226 -8.06 8.63 -7.49
CA VAL A 226 -8.29 9.52 -6.34
C VAL A 226 -9.55 10.36 -6.56
N LEU A 227 -9.71 10.95 -7.73
CA LEU A 227 -10.88 11.78 -8.06
C LEU A 227 -12.17 10.96 -8.00
N GLN A 228 -12.17 9.72 -8.49
CA GLN A 228 -13.32 8.84 -8.53
C GLN A 228 -13.83 8.47 -7.12
N TYR A 229 -12.93 8.14 -6.20
CA TYR A 229 -13.30 7.59 -4.89
C TYR A 229 -13.23 8.59 -3.74
N MET A 230 -12.55 9.72 -3.91
CA MET A 230 -12.35 10.72 -2.87
C MET A 230 -12.78 12.13 -3.30
N GLY A 231 -12.94 12.37 -4.60
CA GLY A 231 -13.25 13.69 -5.17
C GLY A 231 -14.73 14.05 -5.22
N ASP A 232 -15.61 13.08 -5.30
CA ASP A 232 -17.06 13.25 -5.35
C ASP A 232 -17.71 12.37 -4.25
N PRO A 233 -17.87 12.89 -3.03
CA PRO A 233 -18.58 12.17 -1.98
C PRO A 233 -20.04 11.96 -2.34
N PRO A 234 -20.68 10.86 -1.88
CA PRO A 234 -22.10 10.68 -2.04
C PRO A 234 -22.84 11.86 -1.39
N ALA A 235 -23.69 12.49 -2.16
CA ALA A 235 -24.61 13.58 -1.88
C ALA A 235 -24.49 14.20 -0.46
N GLY A 236 -23.73 15.27 -0.32
CA GLY A 236 -23.57 15.98 0.94
C GLY A 236 -22.44 17.01 0.96
N GLY A 237 -21.83 17.28 -0.19
CA GLY A 237 -20.98 18.46 -0.40
C GLY A 237 -20.00 18.74 0.71
N ASP A 238 -19.15 17.79 1.07
CA ASP A 238 -18.24 18.00 2.17
C ASP A 238 -16.96 18.73 1.73
N ASP A 239 -16.29 19.31 2.72
CA ASP A 239 -15.03 19.99 2.52
C ASP A 239 -13.90 19.02 2.12
N GLN A 240 -14.07 17.71 2.32
CA GLN A 240 -13.07 16.68 2.01
C GLN A 240 -12.86 16.53 0.50
N GLY A 241 -13.96 16.40 -0.28
CA GLY A 241 -13.86 16.31 -1.73
C GLY A 241 -13.21 17.55 -2.36
N LYS A 242 -13.52 18.75 -1.82
CA LYS A 242 -12.87 20.00 -2.26
C LYS A 242 -11.39 20.03 -1.93
N LYS A 243 -10.98 19.55 -0.75
CA LYS A 243 -9.57 19.45 -0.36
C LYS A 243 -8.82 18.50 -1.28
N VAL A 244 -9.41 17.33 -1.60
CA VAL A 244 -8.81 16.37 -2.52
C VAL A 244 -8.62 16.99 -3.91
N LYS A 245 -9.65 17.64 -4.48
CA LYS A 245 -9.56 18.30 -5.79
C LYS A 245 -8.47 19.38 -5.81
N ALA A 246 -8.41 20.20 -4.78
CA ALA A 246 -7.37 21.25 -4.66
C ALA A 246 -5.95 20.65 -4.54
N ALA A 247 -5.78 19.54 -3.79
CA ALA A 247 -4.51 18.84 -3.68
C ALA A 247 -4.06 18.25 -5.03
N ILE A 248 -4.99 17.66 -5.79
CA ILE A 248 -4.72 17.17 -7.15
C ILE A 248 -4.36 18.32 -8.09
N GLU A 249 -5.07 19.43 -8.07
CA GLU A 249 -4.74 20.60 -8.90
C GLU A 249 -3.35 21.15 -8.60
N GLU A 250 -2.97 21.25 -7.33
CA GLU A 250 -1.62 21.70 -6.96
C GLU A 250 -0.56 20.67 -7.37
N PHE A 251 -0.85 19.36 -7.19
CA PHE A 251 0.01 18.28 -7.65
C PHE A 251 0.29 18.39 -9.16
N LEU A 252 -0.74 18.55 -10.00
CA LEU A 252 -0.61 18.63 -11.46
C LEU A 252 0.17 19.86 -11.94
N ARG A 253 0.32 20.89 -11.10
CA ARG A 253 1.19 22.05 -11.41
C ARG A 253 2.67 21.77 -11.16
N LEU A 254 2.99 20.81 -10.27
CA LEU A 254 4.35 20.59 -9.76
C LEU A 254 4.97 19.29 -10.27
N TYR A 255 4.16 18.27 -10.53
CA TYR A 255 4.59 16.92 -10.83
C TYR A 255 4.00 16.41 -12.13
N ASP A 256 4.69 15.46 -12.74
CA ASP A 256 4.16 14.67 -13.84
C ASP A 256 3.34 13.50 -13.25
N PRO A 257 2.00 13.47 -13.43
CA PRO A 257 1.15 12.43 -12.84
C PRO A 257 1.44 11.04 -13.41
N GLU A 258 1.96 10.93 -14.63
CA GLU A 258 2.27 9.65 -15.25
C GLU A 258 3.33 8.85 -14.47
N LEU A 259 4.26 9.56 -13.80
CA LEU A 259 5.28 8.93 -12.96
C LEU A 259 4.73 8.34 -11.65
N PHE A 260 3.46 8.60 -11.31
CA PHE A 260 2.78 8.14 -10.09
C PHE A 260 1.59 7.22 -10.40
N SER A 261 1.37 6.89 -11.67
CA SER A 261 0.18 6.18 -12.13
C SER A 261 0.48 4.73 -12.47
N ILE A 262 -0.23 3.78 -11.83
CA ILE A 262 0.00 2.33 -11.97
C ILE A 262 -0.18 1.85 -13.41
N ASP A 263 -1.09 2.43 -14.19
CA ASP A 263 -1.40 1.99 -15.54
C ASP A 263 -0.23 2.17 -16.53
N ASN A 264 0.75 3.02 -16.20
CA ASN A 264 1.97 3.16 -16.97
C ASN A 264 3.03 2.09 -16.71
N TYR A 265 2.84 1.26 -15.65
CA TYR A 265 3.84 0.31 -15.18
C TYR A 265 3.36 -1.15 -15.14
N PHE A 266 2.17 -1.47 -15.67
CA PHE A 266 1.67 -2.85 -15.74
C PHE A 266 2.63 -3.80 -16.48
N ALA A 267 3.41 -3.29 -17.43
CA ALA A 267 4.44 -4.07 -18.13
C ALA A 267 5.54 -4.58 -17.19
N ASP A 268 5.76 -3.94 -16.05
CA ASP A 268 6.81 -4.28 -15.08
C ASP A 268 6.39 -5.36 -14.08
N ILE A 269 5.10 -5.70 -14.02
CA ILE A 269 4.59 -6.76 -13.16
C ILE A 269 5.14 -8.11 -13.63
N GLN A 270 5.87 -8.81 -12.74
CA GLN A 270 6.42 -10.14 -13.00
C GLN A 270 5.70 -11.25 -12.24
N SER A 271 4.70 -10.88 -11.48
CA SER A 271 3.94 -11.75 -10.59
C SER A 271 2.82 -12.46 -11.31
N PRO A 272 2.56 -13.76 -11.03
CA PRO A 272 1.31 -14.38 -11.42
C PRO A 272 0.16 -13.75 -10.63
N LEU A 273 -0.92 -13.41 -11.30
CA LEU A 273 -2.08 -12.75 -10.72
C LEU A 273 -3.32 -13.64 -10.80
N GLN A 274 -4.13 -13.58 -9.75
CA GLN A 274 -5.51 -14.09 -9.75
C GLN A 274 -6.46 -12.95 -9.41
N VAL A 275 -7.42 -12.67 -10.28
CA VAL A 275 -8.34 -11.53 -10.17
C VAL A 275 -9.78 -12.03 -10.06
N HIS A 276 -10.52 -11.48 -9.10
CA HIS A 276 -11.92 -11.78 -8.85
C HIS A 276 -12.75 -10.51 -8.93
N GLN A 277 -13.88 -10.54 -9.66
CA GLN A 277 -14.77 -9.39 -9.84
C GLN A 277 -16.24 -9.79 -9.79
N GLY A 278 -17.01 -9.11 -8.96
CA GLY A 278 -18.46 -9.18 -8.95
C GLY A 278 -19.10 -8.37 -10.08
N THR A 279 -20.15 -8.89 -10.73
CA THR A 279 -20.82 -8.13 -11.80
C THR A 279 -21.89 -7.15 -11.29
N ALA A 280 -22.19 -7.18 -10.00
CA ALA A 280 -23.06 -6.23 -9.32
C ALA A 280 -22.29 -5.44 -8.26
N ASP A 281 -20.98 -5.28 -8.48
CA ASP A 281 -20.12 -4.45 -7.64
C ASP A 281 -20.55 -2.98 -7.75
N GLU A 282 -20.90 -2.40 -6.63
CA GLU A 282 -21.42 -1.03 -6.53
C GLU A 282 -20.31 0.04 -6.51
N TYR A 283 -19.06 -0.36 -6.31
CA TYR A 283 -17.90 0.55 -6.22
C TYR A 283 -16.97 0.43 -7.42
N ILE A 284 -16.65 -0.80 -7.85
CA ILE A 284 -15.75 -1.07 -8.96
C ILE A 284 -16.54 -1.63 -10.14
N GLN A 285 -16.70 -0.82 -11.18
CA GLN A 285 -17.35 -1.27 -12.41
C GLN A 285 -16.55 -2.43 -13.02
N SER A 286 -17.23 -3.53 -13.35
CA SER A 286 -16.58 -4.74 -13.86
C SER A 286 -15.79 -4.50 -15.14
N GLU A 287 -16.20 -3.51 -15.94
CA GLU A 287 -15.54 -3.09 -17.18
C GLU A 287 -14.12 -2.57 -16.95
N TRP A 288 -13.86 -1.94 -15.80
CA TRP A 288 -12.51 -1.47 -15.47
C TRP A 288 -11.57 -2.64 -15.18
N THR A 289 -12.06 -3.63 -14.44
CA THR A 289 -11.30 -4.86 -14.20
C THR A 289 -11.14 -5.68 -15.49
N ASP A 290 -12.14 -5.72 -16.37
CA ASP A 290 -12.06 -6.35 -17.70
C ASP A 290 -10.94 -5.71 -18.52
N GLY A 291 -10.90 -4.37 -18.60
CA GLY A 291 -9.88 -3.62 -19.33
C GLY A 291 -8.47 -3.85 -18.75
N PHE A 292 -8.32 -3.82 -17.44
CA PHE A 292 -7.08 -4.13 -16.76
C PHE A 292 -6.56 -5.54 -17.09
N VAL A 293 -7.42 -6.55 -16.96
CA VAL A 293 -7.06 -7.94 -17.28
C VAL A 293 -6.72 -8.11 -18.75
N GLN A 294 -7.44 -7.44 -19.65
CA GLN A 294 -7.11 -7.47 -21.09
C GLN A 294 -5.74 -6.85 -21.34
N THR A 295 -5.43 -5.70 -20.75
CA THR A 295 -4.11 -5.07 -20.85
C THR A 295 -2.99 -6.00 -20.36
N LEU A 296 -3.18 -6.69 -19.23
CA LEU A 296 -2.20 -7.66 -18.73
C LEU A 296 -1.99 -8.83 -19.72
N LYS A 297 -3.05 -9.34 -20.31
CA LYS A 297 -2.96 -10.42 -21.32
C LYS A 297 -2.23 -9.97 -22.57
N ASP A 298 -2.51 -8.76 -23.06
CA ASP A 298 -1.84 -8.17 -24.22
C ASP A 298 -0.34 -7.95 -23.96
N LEU A 299 0.02 -7.69 -22.71
CA LEU A 299 1.41 -7.62 -22.24
C LEU A 299 2.03 -9.01 -21.95
N GLY A 300 1.31 -10.11 -22.20
CA GLY A 300 1.80 -11.48 -21.98
C GLY A 300 1.93 -11.87 -20.52
N LYS A 301 1.21 -11.22 -19.60
CA LYS A 301 1.27 -11.52 -18.16
C LYS A 301 0.43 -12.73 -17.78
N GLU A 302 0.89 -13.51 -16.81
CA GLU A 302 0.14 -14.65 -16.25
C GLU A 302 -0.99 -14.12 -15.35
N VAL A 303 -2.25 -14.25 -15.80
CA VAL A 303 -3.43 -13.78 -15.06
C VAL A 303 -4.59 -14.76 -15.17
N ASN A 304 -5.08 -15.22 -14.01
CA ASN A 304 -6.35 -15.93 -13.88
C ASN A 304 -7.44 -14.91 -13.57
N TYR A 305 -8.54 -14.94 -14.31
CA TYR A 305 -9.64 -14.01 -14.10
C TYR A 305 -10.97 -14.72 -13.93
N TYR A 306 -11.69 -14.39 -12.84
CA TYR A 306 -12.99 -14.94 -12.51
C TYR A 306 -14.02 -13.84 -12.29
N LYS A 307 -15.11 -13.87 -13.08
CA LYS A 307 -16.28 -13.00 -12.87
C LYS A 307 -17.39 -13.78 -12.18
N TYR A 308 -18.04 -13.14 -11.22
CA TYR A 308 -19.12 -13.72 -10.41
C TYR A 308 -20.41 -12.98 -10.65
N SER A 309 -21.38 -13.67 -11.27
CA SER A 309 -22.65 -13.07 -11.63
C SER A 309 -23.41 -12.62 -10.39
N ARG A 310 -23.87 -11.37 -10.40
CA ARG A 310 -24.67 -10.75 -9.33
C ARG A 310 -23.98 -10.75 -7.95
N ASN A 311 -22.67 -10.79 -7.90
CA ASN A 311 -21.91 -10.57 -6.68
C ASN A 311 -21.58 -9.08 -6.49
N ASP A 312 -21.62 -8.69 -5.23
CA ASP A 312 -21.25 -7.37 -4.72
C ASP A 312 -19.74 -7.16 -4.68
N HIS A 313 -19.31 -6.00 -4.18
CA HIS A 313 -17.91 -5.62 -3.99
C HIS A 313 -17.11 -6.59 -3.12
N ASN A 314 -17.74 -7.23 -2.14
CA ASN A 314 -17.11 -8.16 -1.20
C ASN A 314 -17.19 -9.63 -1.66
N LEU A 315 -17.76 -9.91 -2.84
CA LEU A 315 -17.99 -11.24 -3.35
C LEU A 315 -18.78 -12.13 -2.35
N SER A 316 -19.67 -11.51 -1.61
CA SER A 316 -20.33 -12.08 -0.42
C SER A 316 -21.11 -13.33 -0.73
N ARG A 317 -21.75 -13.39 -1.90
CA ARG A 317 -22.60 -14.51 -2.33
C ARG A 317 -21.80 -15.78 -2.61
N ASP A 318 -20.62 -15.66 -3.22
CA ASP A 318 -19.79 -16.80 -3.61
C ASP A 318 -18.47 -16.85 -2.82
N TRP A 319 -18.45 -16.23 -1.63
CA TRP A 319 -17.25 -16.03 -0.82
C TRP A 319 -16.45 -17.33 -0.62
N ASP A 320 -17.10 -18.44 -0.27
CA ASP A 320 -16.46 -19.73 -0.03
C ASP A 320 -15.78 -20.28 -1.31
N THR A 321 -16.42 -20.09 -2.47
CA THR A 321 -15.85 -20.47 -3.76
C THR A 321 -14.64 -19.62 -4.09
N VAL A 322 -14.72 -18.31 -3.85
CA VAL A 322 -13.65 -17.36 -4.16
C VAL A 322 -12.43 -17.65 -3.30
N VAL A 323 -12.59 -17.70 -1.98
CA VAL A 323 -11.46 -17.94 -1.07
C VAL A 323 -10.84 -19.33 -1.22
N SER A 324 -11.65 -20.35 -1.62
CA SER A 324 -11.12 -21.68 -1.92
C SER A 324 -10.24 -21.68 -3.19
N ARG A 325 -10.57 -20.88 -4.20
CA ARG A 325 -9.73 -20.67 -5.39
C ARG A 325 -8.42 -19.98 -5.03
N ASP A 326 -8.48 -18.99 -4.14
CA ASP A 326 -7.28 -18.30 -3.63
C ASP A 326 -6.35 -19.27 -2.90
N LEU A 327 -6.93 -20.08 -2.01
CA LEU A 327 -6.17 -21.10 -1.29
C LEU A 327 -5.47 -22.07 -2.25
N GLN A 328 -6.17 -22.52 -3.29
CA GLN A 328 -5.58 -23.41 -4.29
C GLN A 328 -4.46 -22.69 -5.07
N PHE A 329 -4.65 -21.44 -5.45
CA PHE A 329 -3.64 -20.64 -6.12
C PHE A 329 -2.39 -20.49 -5.26
N PHE A 330 -2.53 -20.11 -3.98
CA PHE A 330 -1.40 -19.97 -3.05
C PHE A 330 -0.73 -21.30 -2.74
N LYS A 331 -1.47 -22.41 -2.57
CA LYS A 331 -0.90 -23.75 -2.37
C LYS A 331 -0.09 -24.21 -3.58
N ASN A 332 -0.61 -24.03 -4.78
CA ASN A 332 0.10 -24.41 -6.01
C ASN A 332 1.43 -23.65 -6.15
N TRP A 333 1.45 -22.39 -5.71
CA TRP A 333 2.67 -21.61 -5.74
C TRP A 333 3.64 -21.99 -4.62
N SER A 334 3.18 -22.13 -3.37
CA SER A 334 4.03 -22.44 -2.21
C SER A 334 4.71 -23.82 -2.30
N LEU A 335 4.18 -24.72 -3.13
CA LEU A 335 4.75 -26.04 -3.40
C LEU A 335 5.80 -26.02 -4.53
N ARG A 336 5.94 -24.91 -5.28
CA ARG A 336 6.98 -24.81 -6.32
C ARG A 336 8.35 -24.78 -5.64
N PRO A 337 9.35 -25.54 -6.14
CA PRO A 337 10.72 -25.42 -5.66
C PRO A 337 11.23 -24.00 -5.85
N ALA A 338 11.97 -23.49 -4.88
CA ALA A 338 12.65 -22.20 -5.01
C ALA A 338 13.56 -22.23 -6.26
N GLY A 339 13.34 -21.31 -7.22
CA GLY A 339 14.23 -21.14 -8.38
C GLY A 339 13.78 -21.78 -9.71
N LYS A 340 12.48 -22.04 -9.90
CA LYS A 340 11.96 -22.38 -11.23
C LYS A 340 10.88 -21.41 -11.65
#